data_f478f4c170e4c3242ddb5bdd64ccbfcc
#
_entry.id   f478f4c170e4c3242ddb5bdd64ccbfcc
#
_cell.length_a   1.000
_cell.length_b   1.000
_cell.length_c   1.000
_cell.angle_alpha   90.00
_cell.angle_beta   90.00
_cell.angle_gamma   90.00
#
_symmetry.space_group_name_H-M   'P 1'
#
loop_
_entity.id
_entity.type
_entity.pdbx_description
1 polymer ?
#
loop_
_entity_poly.entity_id
_entity_poly.type
_entity_poly.pdbx_seq_one_letter_code
_entity_poly.pdbx_strand_id
1 'polypeptide(L)'
;LPREWRDQPVGRDRGMAIEESQSLLIEMIVCRSRPFVRYLMPLLQKHFGVSGPEWDPENVYAHLTRVRRSLIRVDADELTYPLHIQLRYDLEKQLLAGALAVRELPEAWAEFMQARFNVRPARQQEGCLQDIHWAVGSFGYFPSYALGAAIAAQLFEKLRGDVPALDEQIARGEFAGLFGWLREKVHGLGAKVSTQELLKLATGKPLTATASLRYLEGKYLEDPASRSAAA
;
A
#
# COMPACT_ATOMS: atom_id res chain seq x y z
N LEU A 1 12.78 -18.70 0.78
CA LEU A 1 12.69 -19.86 -0.12
C LEU A 1 13.73 -20.90 0.25
N PRO A 2 13.43 -22.21 0.11
CA PRO A 2 14.41 -23.28 0.16
C PRO A 2 15.55 -23.02 -0.84
N ARG A 3 16.78 -23.40 -0.47
CA ARG A 3 17.95 -23.13 -1.32
C ARG A 3 17.86 -23.80 -2.69
N GLU A 4 17.32 -25.01 -2.71
CA GLU A 4 17.11 -25.84 -3.90
C GLU A 4 16.10 -25.23 -4.89
N TRP A 5 15.34 -24.25 -4.50
CA TRP A 5 14.34 -23.58 -5.36
C TRP A 5 14.85 -22.33 -6.05
N ARG A 6 16.04 -21.81 -5.69
CA ARG A 6 16.51 -20.49 -6.14
C ARG A 6 16.51 -20.32 -7.64
N ASP A 7 16.97 -21.33 -8.39
CA ASP A 7 17.10 -21.26 -9.85
C ASP A 7 15.98 -22.03 -10.58
N GLN A 8 14.95 -22.42 -9.84
CA GLN A 8 13.78 -23.11 -10.38
C GLN A 8 12.62 -22.11 -10.63
N PRO A 9 11.68 -22.43 -11.56
CA PRO A 9 10.49 -21.59 -11.78
C PRO A 9 9.69 -21.37 -10.51
N VAL A 10 9.65 -22.31 -9.58
CA VAL A 10 8.98 -22.18 -8.27
C VAL A 10 9.63 -21.12 -7.38
N GLY A 11 10.89 -20.78 -7.62
CA GLY A 11 11.64 -19.75 -6.88
C GLY A 11 11.41 -18.34 -7.40
N ARG A 12 10.71 -18.17 -8.52
CA ARG A 12 10.38 -16.85 -9.07
C ARG A 12 9.27 -16.18 -8.27
N ASP A 13 9.05 -14.90 -8.55
CA ASP A 13 7.92 -14.16 -7.99
C ASP A 13 6.59 -14.78 -8.43
N ARG A 14 5.56 -14.51 -7.64
CA ARG A 14 4.21 -15.01 -7.89
C ARG A 14 3.39 -14.07 -8.77
N GLY A 15 3.93 -12.92 -9.09
CA GLY A 15 3.28 -11.84 -9.79
C GLY A 15 3.08 -10.61 -8.91
N MET A 16 2.96 -9.49 -9.58
CA MET A 16 3.09 -8.14 -9.01
C MET A 16 2.13 -7.86 -7.85
N ALA A 17 0.92 -8.38 -7.85
CA ALA A 17 -0.03 -8.14 -6.76
C ALA A 17 0.44 -8.73 -5.40
N ILE A 18 1.08 -9.91 -5.40
CA ILE A 18 1.67 -10.48 -4.18
C ILE A 18 2.94 -9.71 -3.79
N GLU A 19 3.77 -9.36 -4.77
CA GLU A 19 4.99 -8.58 -4.53
C GLU A 19 4.67 -7.23 -3.91
N GLU A 20 3.76 -6.47 -4.51
CA GLU A 20 3.27 -5.19 -3.98
C GLU A 20 2.58 -5.35 -2.62
N SER A 21 1.95 -6.48 -2.35
CA SER A 21 1.36 -6.72 -1.04
C SER A 21 2.40 -6.76 0.07
N GLN A 22 3.62 -7.23 -0.20
CA GLN A 22 4.70 -7.29 0.79
C GLN A 22 5.29 -5.90 1.06
N SER A 23 5.50 -5.09 0.01
CA SER A 23 5.96 -3.71 0.14
C SER A 23 4.91 -2.86 0.88
N LEU A 24 3.64 -2.89 0.44
CA LEU A 24 2.56 -2.11 1.02
C LEU A 24 2.19 -2.53 2.45
N LEU A 25 2.32 -3.82 2.80
CA LEU A 25 2.13 -4.28 4.18
C LEU A 25 3.15 -3.61 5.11
N ILE A 26 4.41 -3.54 4.71
CA ILE A 26 5.44 -2.90 5.52
C ILE A 26 5.27 -1.37 5.49
N GLU A 27 5.19 -0.75 4.31
CA GLU A 27 5.15 0.70 4.17
C GLU A 27 3.89 1.32 4.78
N MET A 28 2.71 0.87 4.33
CA MET A 28 1.46 1.55 4.68
C MET A 28 0.86 1.05 5.99
N ILE A 29 0.93 -0.27 6.25
CA ILE A 29 0.26 -0.84 7.42
C ILE A 29 1.18 -0.80 8.63
N VAL A 30 2.40 -1.37 8.52
CA VAL A 30 3.31 -1.46 9.67
C VAL A 30 3.96 -0.12 9.96
N CYS A 31 4.65 0.49 8.98
CA CYS A 31 5.44 1.71 9.20
C CYS A 31 4.58 2.96 9.47
N ARG A 32 3.30 2.96 9.08
CA ARG A 32 2.34 4.02 9.40
C ARG A 32 1.39 3.62 10.52
N SER A 33 1.85 2.81 11.47
CA SER A 33 1.09 2.40 12.67
C SER A 33 1.64 3.07 13.93
N ARG A 34 0.78 3.26 14.95
CA ARG A 34 1.21 3.78 16.25
C ARG A 34 2.31 2.96 16.92
N PRO A 35 2.26 1.61 16.92
CA PRO A 35 3.36 0.81 17.46
C PRO A 35 4.70 1.13 16.79
N PHE A 36 4.73 1.24 15.46
CA PHE A 36 5.97 1.56 14.76
C PHE A 36 6.45 2.99 15.03
N VAL A 37 5.55 3.96 15.10
CA VAL A 37 5.92 5.35 15.46
C VAL A 37 6.54 5.39 16.85
N ARG A 38 6.01 4.66 17.85
CA ARG A 38 6.59 4.57 19.17
C ARG A 38 8.02 4.00 19.16
N TYR A 39 8.28 3.01 18.31
CA TYR A 39 9.63 2.49 18.08
C TYR A 39 10.53 3.50 17.38
N LEU A 40 10.03 4.20 16.38
CA LEU A 40 10.79 5.10 15.54
C LEU A 40 11.23 6.38 16.28
N MET A 41 10.36 6.95 17.10
CA MET A 41 10.60 8.25 17.73
C MET A 41 11.89 8.35 18.53
N PRO A 42 12.25 7.41 19.43
CA PRO A 42 13.54 7.46 20.12
C PRO A 42 14.76 7.43 19.19
N LEU A 43 14.63 6.76 18.05
CA LEU A 43 15.70 6.71 17.03
C LEU A 43 15.86 8.06 16.34
N LEU A 44 14.76 8.70 15.94
CA LEU A 44 14.79 10.05 15.34
C LEU A 44 15.39 11.08 16.31
N GLN A 45 14.95 11.07 17.57
CA GLN A 45 15.49 11.93 18.61
C GLN A 45 17.00 11.74 18.78
N LYS A 46 17.46 10.50 18.85
CA LYS A 46 18.88 10.15 19.01
C LYS A 46 19.74 10.59 17.83
N HIS A 47 19.26 10.38 16.59
CA HIS A 47 20.09 10.57 15.40
C HIS A 47 19.97 11.96 14.77
N PHE A 48 18.83 12.63 14.92
CA PHE A 48 18.57 13.94 14.33
C PHE A 48 18.42 15.07 15.35
N GLY A 49 18.48 14.76 16.67
CA GLY A 49 18.34 15.75 17.71
C GLY A 49 16.98 16.44 17.76
N VAL A 50 15.96 15.83 17.15
CA VAL A 50 14.61 16.40 17.08
C VAL A 50 13.96 16.38 18.46
N SER A 51 13.28 17.48 18.82
CA SER A 51 12.59 17.65 20.09
C SER A 51 11.46 18.67 19.91
N GLY A 52 10.53 18.69 20.86
CA GLY A 52 9.39 19.59 20.83
C GLY A 52 8.07 18.85 20.62
N PRO A 53 6.93 19.54 20.85
CA PRO A 53 5.61 18.91 20.79
C PRO A 53 5.23 18.40 19.38
N GLU A 54 5.78 18.98 18.31
CA GLU A 54 5.58 18.52 16.93
C GLU A 54 6.14 17.09 16.69
N TRP A 55 7.10 16.66 17.51
CA TRP A 55 7.71 15.34 17.49
C TRP A 55 7.10 14.37 18.52
N ASP A 56 5.97 14.74 19.13
CA ASP A 56 5.20 13.80 19.92
C ASP A 56 4.72 12.64 19.01
N PRO A 57 4.79 11.37 19.49
CA PRO A 57 4.39 10.21 18.68
C PRO A 57 3.00 10.32 18.05
N GLU A 58 2.01 10.90 18.76
CA GLU A 58 0.66 11.04 18.21
C GLU A 58 0.60 12.12 17.12
N ASN A 59 1.37 13.22 17.25
CA ASN A 59 1.47 14.23 16.20
C ASN A 59 2.16 13.68 14.93
N VAL A 60 3.22 12.89 15.11
CA VAL A 60 3.90 12.22 14.00
C VAL A 60 2.97 11.20 13.34
N TYR A 61 2.24 10.41 14.13
CA TYR A 61 1.24 9.48 13.61
C TYR A 61 0.15 10.20 12.81
N ALA A 62 -0.42 11.28 13.36
CA ALA A 62 -1.42 12.10 12.67
C ALA A 62 -0.88 12.70 11.36
N HIS A 63 0.39 13.09 11.32
CA HIS A 63 1.03 13.57 10.11
C HIS A 63 1.19 12.46 9.05
N LEU A 64 1.63 11.27 9.45
CA LEU A 64 1.82 10.11 8.56
C LEU A 64 0.50 9.54 8.02
N THR A 65 -0.60 9.73 8.75
CA THR A 65 -1.93 9.24 8.36
C THR A 65 -2.85 10.32 7.82
N ARG A 66 -2.33 11.52 7.61
CA ARG A 66 -3.11 12.64 7.10
C ARG A 66 -3.63 12.38 5.69
N VAL A 67 -4.94 12.47 5.50
CA VAL A 67 -5.59 12.35 4.19
C VAL A 67 -5.52 13.68 3.45
N ARG A 68 -5.02 13.66 2.22
CA ARG A 68 -4.93 14.85 1.35
C ARG A 68 -5.19 14.50 -0.09
N ARG A 69 -5.96 15.32 -0.77
CA ARG A 69 -6.10 15.26 -2.23
C ARG A 69 -4.79 15.72 -2.85
N SER A 70 -4.08 14.84 -3.52
CA SER A 70 -2.79 15.11 -4.14
C SER A 70 -2.81 14.83 -5.63
N LEU A 71 -1.89 15.46 -6.38
CA LEU A 71 -1.72 15.21 -7.81
C LEU A 71 -0.88 13.95 -8.07
N ILE A 72 0.04 13.64 -7.17
CA ILE A 72 1.08 12.64 -7.39
C ILE A 72 0.73 11.33 -6.68
N ARG A 73 0.67 10.23 -7.44
CA ARG A 73 0.31 8.91 -6.94
C ARG A 73 1.24 8.40 -5.84
N VAL A 74 2.55 8.55 -6.02
CA VAL A 74 3.54 8.03 -5.05
C VAL A 74 3.50 8.76 -3.71
N ASP A 75 2.95 9.96 -3.67
CA ASP A 75 2.77 10.76 -2.45
C ASP A 75 1.36 10.62 -1.86
N ALA A 76 0.49 9.81 -2.49
CA ALA A 76 -0.90 9.67 -2.06
C ALA A 76 -1.01 8.91 -0.73
N ASP A 77 -1.96 9.33 0.08
CA ASP A 77 -2.34 8.59 1.28
C ASP A 77 -3.13 7.31 0.94
N GLU A 78 -3.32 6.45 1.93
CA GLU A 78 -3.95 5.13 1.76
C GLU A 78 -5.41 5.20 1.26
N LEU A 79 -6.14 6.27 1.57
CA LEU A 79 -7.54 6.44 1.15
C LEU A 79 -7.65 6.95 -0.29
N THR A 80 -6.78 7.85 -0.70
CA THR A 80 -6.80 8.42 -2.04
C THR A 80 -6.02 7.60 -3.06
N TYR A 81 -5.09 6.75 -2.62
CA TYR A 81 -4.28 5.90 -3.48
C TYR A 81 -5.08 5.01 -4.46
N PRO A 82 -6.14 4.30 -4.03
CA PRO A 82 -6.96 3.50 -4.94
C PRO A 82 -7.61 4.30 -6.08
N LEU A 83 -7.95 5.56 -5.85
CA LEU A 83 -8.51 6.44 -6.89
C LEU A 83 -7.46 6.81 -7.95
N HIS A 84 -6.20 6.98 -7.55
CA HIS A 84 -5.08 7.14 -8.49
C HIS A 84 -4.88 5.89 -9.35
N ILE A 85 -5.08 4.70 -8.79
CA ILE A 85 -5.01 3.45 -9.55
C ILE A 85 -6.20 3.32 -10.51
N GLN A 86 -7.41 3.65 -10.05
CA GLN A 86 -8.61 3.64 -10.88
C GLN A 86 -8.45 4.55 -12.10
N LEU A 87 -7.96 5.78 -11.93
CA LEU A 87 -7.66 6.69 -13.04
C LEU A 87 -6.84 6.01 -14.13
N ARG A 88 -5.72 5.40 -13.75
CA ARG A 88 -4.80 4.75 -14.68
C ARG A 88 -5.41 3.55 -15.36
N TYR A 89 -6.12 2.74 -14.60
CA TYR A 89 -6.83 1.56 -15.11
C TYR A 89 -7.89 1.93 -16.15
N ASP A 90 -8.71 2.95 -15.85
CA ASP A 90 -9.79 3.37 -16.75
C ASP A 90 -9.24 4.00 -18.03
N LEU A 91 -8.20 4.83 -17.94
CA LEU A 91 -7.56 5.42 -19.11
C LEU A 91 -6.78 4.40 -19.95
N GLU A 92 -6.06 3.47 -19.30
CA GLU A 92 -5.34 2.39 -20.00
C GLU A 92 -6.31 1.54 -20.82
N LYS A 93 -7.45 1.16 -20.25
CA LYS A 93 -8.48 0.42 -20.97
C LYS A 93 -8.99 1.19 -22.20
N GLN A 94 -9.21 2.49 -22.08
CA GLN A 94 -9.68 3.31 -23.19
C GLN A 94 -8.61 3.45 -24.28
N LEU A 95 -7.34 3.63 -23.91
CA LEU A 95 -6.21 3.69 -24.84
C LEU A 95 -6.07 2.37 -25.61
N LEU A 96 -6.10 1.23 -24.92
CA LEU A 96 -5.96 -0.10 -25.54
C LEU A 96 -7.16 -0.48 -26.41
N ALA A 97 -8.35 -0.01 -26.05
CA ALA A 97 -9.56 -0.20 -26.86
C ALA A 97 -9.66 0.78 -28.05
N GLY A 98 -8.73 1.75 -28.17
CA GLY A 98 -8.80 2.79 -29.19
C GLY A 98 -9.93 3.81 -28.99
N ALA A 99 -10.56 3.81 -27.83
CA ALA A 99 -11.62 4.74 -27.46
C ALA A 99 -11.08 6.13 -27.02
N LEU A 100 -9.79 6.21 -26.67
CA LEU A 100 -9.07 7.43 -26.35
C LEU A 100 -7.80 7.48 -27.18
N ALA A 101 -7.58 8.57 -27.91
CA ALA A 101 -6.32 8.78 -28.61
C ALA A 101 -5.24 9.28 -27.63
N VAL A 102 -3.98 8.92 -27.85
CA VAL A 102 -2.84 9.32 -26.98
C VAL A 102 -2.76 10.83 -26.79
N ARG A 103 -3.06 11.62 -27.85
CA ARG A 103 -3.06 13.10 -27.78
C ARG A 103 -4.12 13.65 -26.83
N GLU A 104 -5.17 12.89 -26.52
CA GLU A 104 -6.29 13.28 -25.65
C GLU A 104 -6.05 12.89 -24.19
N LEU A 105 -5.06 12.03 -23.94
CA LEU A 105 -4.73 11.52 -22.60
C LEU A 105 -4.50 12.63 -21.57
N PRO A 106 -3.77 13.72 -21.84
CA PRO A 106 -3.56 14.78 -20.85
C PRO A 106 -4.86 15.43 -20.36
N GLU A 107 -5.80 15.67 -21.24
CA GLU A 107 -7.09 16.28 -20.90
C GLU A 107 -7.98 15.28 -20.15
N ALA A 108 -8.12 14.06 -20.63
CA ALA A 108 -8.88 13.01 -19.95
C ALA A 108 -8.36 12.74 -18.53
N TRP A 109 -7.03 12.79 -18.34
CA TRP A 109 -6.42 12.72 -17.03
C TRP A 109 -6.83 13.88 -16.12
N ALA A 110 -6.74 15.11 -16.63
CA ALA A 110 -7.07 16.31 -15.90
C ALA A 110 -8.56 16.38 -15.51
N GLU A 111 -9.45 15.92 -16.38
CA GLU A 111 -10.88 15.81 -16.11
C GLU A 111 -11.18 14.82 -14.99
N PHE A 112 -10.54 13.65 -14.99
CA PHE A 112 -10.70 12.67 -13.93
C PHE A 112 -10.22 13.23 -12.58
N MET A 113 -9.03 13.86 -12.57
CA MET A 113 -8.47 14.45 -11.36
C MET A 113 -9.37 15.57 -10.82
N GLN A 114 -9.92 16.41 -11.71
CA GLN A 114 -10.88 17.45 -11.30
C GLN A 114 -12.16 16.84 -10.72
N ALA A 115 -12.71 15.81 -11.35
CA ALA A 115 -13.96 15.20 -10.93
C ALA A 115 -13.85 14.44 -9.60
N ARG A 116 -12.73 13.75 -9.34
CA ARG A 116 -12.57 12.86 -8.19
C ARG A 116 -11.79 13.47 -7.03
N PHE A 117 -10.80 14.31 -7.34
CA PHE A 117 -9.92 14.91 -6.33
C PHE A 117 -10.16 16.42 -6.15
N ASN A 118 -10.94 17.05 -7.04
CA ASN A 118 -11.12 18.50 -7.10
C ASN A 118 -9.78 19.25 -7.23
N VAL A 119 -8.84 18.66 -7.97
CA VAL A 119 -7.54 19.25 -8.34
C VAL A 119 -7.28 19.05 -9.82
N ARG A 120 -6.52 19.94 -10.45
CA ARG A 120 -6.16 19.84 -11.86
C ARG A 120 -4.66 20.02 -12.03
N PRO A 121 -3.96 19.10 -12.75
CA PRO A 121 -2.54 19.26 -13.04
C PRO A 121 -2.29 20.54 -13.86
N ALA A 122 -1.32 21.35 -13.43
CA ALA A 122 -0.87 22.51 -14.20
C ALA A 122 0.18 22.12 -15.25
N ARG A 123 0.89 21.02 -15.03
CA ARG A 123 1.96 20.52 -15.89
C ARG A 123 1.79 19.02 -16.14
N GLN A 124 2.30 18.51 -17.26
CA GLN A 124 2.16 17.10 -17.62
C GLN A 124 2.91 16.16 -16.66
N GLN A 125 3.97 16.64 -16.02
CA GLN A 125 4.70 15.90 -14.97
C GLN A 125 3.88 15.68 -13.71
N GLU A 126 2.87 16.52 -13.47
CA GLU A 126 1.87 16.35 -12.41
C GLU A 126 0.66 15.52 -12.87
N GLY A 127 0.55 15.31 -14.18
CA GLY A 127 -0.50 14.54 -14.85
C GLY A 127 0.00 13.22 -15.39
N CYS A 128 -0.30 12.95 -16.65
CA CYS A 128 -0.07 11.64 -17.29
C CYS A 128 1.41 11.25 -17.47
N LEU A 129 2.36 12.17 -17.28
CA LEU A 129 3.80 11.89 -17.37
C LEU A 129 4.47 11.63 -16.01
N GLN A 130 3.71 11.48 -14.93
CA GLN A 130 4.29 11.23 -13.59
C GLN A 130 4.78 9.79 -13.39
N ASP A 131 4.28 8.84 -14.19
CA ASP A 131 4.62 7.42 -14.08
C ASP A 131 5.37 6.92 -15.32
N ILE A 132 6.33 6.03 -15.12
CA ILE A 132 7.13 5.44 -16.20
C ILE A 132 6.44 4.22 -16.87
N HIS A 133 5.42 3.64 -16.25
CA HIS A 133 4.86 2.33 -16.60
C HIS A 133 4.54 2.18 -18.09
N TRP A 134 3.74 3.05 -18.65
CA TRP A 134 3.37 2.97 -20.08
C TRP A 134 4.56 3.22 -21.01
N ALA A 135 5.48 4.09 -20.62
CA ALA A 135 6.68 4.39 -21.42
C ALA A 135 7.62 3.19 -21.55
N VAL A 136 7.63 2.28 -20.57
CA VAL A 136 8.42 1.03 -20.59
C VAL A 136 7.57 -0.20 -20.97
N GLY A 137 6.34 -0.01 -21.40
CA GLY A 137 5.45 -1.09 -21.86
C GLY A 137 4.79 -1.91 -20.75
N SER A 138 4.78 -1.42 -19.50
CA SER A 138 4.15 -2.09 -18.35
C SER A 138 2.64 -1.85 -18.32
N PHE A 139 1.93 -2.32 -19.34
CA PHE A 139 0.47 -2.29 -19.38
C PHE A 139 -0.13 -3.36 -18.48
N GLY A 140 -1.27 -3.06 -17.86
CA GLY A 140 -1.94 -3.94 -16.89
C GLY A 140 -1.28 -3.97 -15.50
N TYR A 141 -0.24 -3.18 -15.26
CA TYR A 141 0.50 -3.19 -13.99
C TYR A 141 -0.24 -2.46 -12.86
N PHE A 142 -0.84 -1.31 -13.11
CA PHE A 142 -1.42 -0.44 -12.09
C PHE A 142 -2.43 -1.12 -11.15
N PRO A 143 -3.32 -2.04 -11.62
CA PRO A 143 -4.20 -2.78 -10.72
C PRO A 143 -3.49 -3.57 -9.63
N SER A 144 -2.23 -3.99 -9.85
CA SER A 144 -1.42 -4.73 -8.88
C SER A 144 -1.23 -3.97 -7.58
N TYR A 145 -1.16 -2.64 -7.61
CA TYR A 145 -1.05 -1.79 -6.44
C TYR A 145 -2.31 -1.86 -5.56
N ALA A 146 -3.50 -1.71 -6.14
CA ALA A 146 -4.76 -1.78 -5.38
C ALA A 146 -5.03 -3.20 -4.87
N LEU A 147 -4.76 -4.22 -5.69
CA LEU A 147 -4.85 -5.62 -5.28
C LEU A 147 -3.83 -5.94 -4.19
N GLY A 148 -2.60 -5.43 -4.32
CA GLY A 148 -1.54 -5.56 -3.32
C GLY A 148 -1.95 -4.97 -1.98
N ALA A 149 -2.53 -3.77 -1.96
CA ALA A 149 -3.04 -3.15 -0.73
C ALA A 149 -4.15 -3.98 -0.07
N ALA A 150 -5.08 -4.51 -0.86
CA ALA A 150 -6.15 -5.38 -0.34
C ALA A 150 -5.61 -6.71 0.22
N ILE A 151 -4.63 -7.31 -0.46
CA ILE A 151 -3.94 -8.52 -0.01
C ILE A 151 -3.16 -8.23 1.28
N ALA A 152 -2.42 -7.12 1.34
CA ALA A 152 -1.67 -6.69 2.51
C ALA A 152 -2.57 -6.57 3.75
N ALA A 153 -3.72 -5.91 3.62
CA ALA A 153 -4.70 -5.78 4.71
C ALA A 153 -5.24 -7.14 5.17
N GLN A 154 -5.56 -8.04 4.23
CA GLN A 154 -6.07 -9.38 4.56
C GLN A 154 -5.00 -10.26 5.25
N LEU A 155 -3.75 -10.21 4.78
CA LEU A 155 -2.62 -10.89 5.41
C LEU A 155 -2.35 -10.34 6.81
N PHE A 156 -2.38 -9.02 6.97
CA PHE A 156 -2.12 -8.36 8.25
C PHE A 156 -3.21 -8.65 9.29
N GLU A 157 -4.49 -8.67 8.88
CA GLU A 157 -5.60 -9.08 9.75
C GLU A 157 -5.36 -10.48 10.34
N LYS A 158 -4.96 -11.43 9.48
CA LYS A 158 -4.67 -12.79 9.92
C LYS A 158 -3.41 -12.87 10.78
N LEU A 159 -2.35 -12.18 10.40
CA LEU A 159 -1.10 -12.09 11.15
C LEU A 159 -1.34 -11.57 12.57
N ARG A 160 -2.12 -10.51 12.76
CA ARG A 160 -2.49 -9.99 14.10
C ARG A 160 -3.27 -11.02 14.92
N GLY A 161 -4.11 -11.82 14.28
CA GLY A 161 -4.83 -12.92 14.94
C GLY A 161 -3.91 -14.07 15.38
N ASP A 162 -2.89 -14.37 14.58
CA ASP A 162 -1.94 -15.47 14.85
C ASP A 162 -0.80 -15.07 15.80
N VAL A 163 -0.50 -13.77 15.89
CA VAL A 163 0.56 -13.19 16.74
C VAL A 163 -0.05 -12.09 17.62
N PRO A 164 -0.75 -12.44 18.72
CA PRO A 164 -1.48 -11.46 19.54
C PRO A 164 -0.62 -10.33 20.11
N ALA A 165 0.68 -10.57 20.37
CA ALA A 165 1.62 -9.57 20.88
C ALA A 165 2.33 -8.78 19.77
N LEU A 166 1.82 -8.79 18.53
CA LEU A 166 2.49 -8.18 17.37
C LEU A 166 2.70 -6.67 17.56
N ASP A 167 1.69 -5.96 18.03
CA ASP A 167 1.75 -4.51 18.19
C ASP A 167 2.81 -4.12 19.27
N GLU A 168 2.89 -4.87 20.37
CA GLU A 168 3.92 -4.66 21.39
C GLU A 168 5.33 -5.03 20.90
N GLN A 169 5.43 -6.10 20.10
CA GLN A 169 6.71 -6.47 19.47
C GLN A 169 7.19 -5.38 18.51
N ILE A 170 6.32 -4.86 17.64
CA ILE A 170 6.65 -3.74 16.74
C ILE A 170 7.10 -2.52 17.55
N ALA A 171 6.38 -2.16 18.63
CA ALA A 171 6.72 -1.01 19.47
C ALA A 171 8.10 -1.13 20.17
N ARG A 172 8.60 -2.36 20.35
CA ARG A 172 9.95 -2.63 20.86
C ARG A 172 11.01 -2.85 19.77
N GLY A 173 10.62 -2.80 18.47
CA GLY A 173 11.53 -3.10 17.35
C GLY A 173 11.80 -4.60 17.17
N GLU A 174 10.94 -5.45 17.68
CA GLU A 174 11.03 -6.91 17.59
C GLU A 174 10.23 -7.41 16.39
N PHE A 175 10.84 -7.48 15.21
CA PHE A 175 10.16 -7.84 13.97
C PHE A 175 10.20 -9.35 13.63
N ALA A 176 10.78 -10.17 14.50
CA ALA A 176 10.96 -11.61 14.24
C ALA A 176 9.61 -12.35 14.05
N GLY A 177 8.58 -12.00 14.85
CA GLY A 177 7.24 -12.57 14.73
C GLY A 177 6.58 -12.24 13.38
N LEU A 178 6.64 -10.95 12.99
CA LEU A 178 6.15 -10.45 11.70
C LEU A 178 6.79 -11.21 10.52
N PHE A 179 8.12 -11.15 10.42
CA PHE A 179 8.82 -11.76 9.30
C PHE A 179 8.83 -13.28 9.35
N GLY A 180 8.78 -13.89 10.54
CA GLY A 180 8.64 -15.33 10.71
C GLY A 180 7.32 -15.82 10.10
N TRP A 181 6.22 -15.16 10.43
CA TRP A 181 4.91 -15.49 9.88
C TRP A 181 4.85 -15.30 8.34
N LEU A 182 5.37 -14.17 7.82
CA LEU A 182 5.42 -13.92 6.38
C LEU A 182 6.27 -14.96 5.66
N ARG A 183 7.41 -15.36 6.22
CA ARG A 183 8.26 -16.42 5.64
C ARG A 183 7.54 -17.75 5.57
N GLU A 184 6.85 -18.13 6.63
CA GLU A 184 6.13 -19.38 6.70
C GLU A 184 4.91 -19.42 5.78
N LYS A 185 4.05 -18.40 5.86
CA LYS A 185 2.74 -18.38 5.20
C LYS A 185 2.75 -17.89 3.76
N VAL A 186 3.74 -17.07 3.39
CA VAL A 186 3.81 -16.41 2.07
C VAL A 186 5.09 -16.78 1.34
N HIS A 187 6.24 -16.35 1.85
CA HIS A 187 7.50 -16.42 1.12
C HIS A 187 7.98 -17.85 0.90
N GLY A 188 7.77 -18.74 1.87
CA GLY A 188 8.16 -20.16 1.79
C GLY A 188 7.44 -20.95 0.72
N LEU A 189 6.31 -20.43 0.22
CA LEU A 189 5.55 -21.08 -0.85
C LEU A 189 6.08 -20.77 -2.26
N GLY A 190 6.80 -19.66 -2.43
CA GLY A 190 7.28 -19.23 -3.75
C GLY A 190 6.16 -19.23 -4.79
N ALA A 191 6.45 -19.68 -6.01
CA ALA A 191 5.46 -19.84 -7.07
C ALA A 191 4.78 -21.23 -7.11
N LYS A 192 4.78 -21.99 -6.01
CA LYS A 192 4.26 -23.35 -5.93
C LYS A 192 2.74 -23.47 -6.09
N VAL A 193 2.01 -22.45 -5.62
CA VAL A 193 0.53 -22.44 -5.67
C VAL A 193 0.04 -21.15 -6.34
N SER A 194 -1.20 -21.06 -6.79
CA SER A 194 -1.76 -19.84 -7.34
C SER A 194 -1.93 -18.75 -6.27
N THR A 195 -2.08 -17.48 -6.66
CA THR A 195 -2.37 -16.38 -5.73
C THR A 195 -3.59 -16.64 -4.87
N GLN A 196 -4.65 -17.19 -5.45
CA GLN A 196 -5.88 -17.51 -4.72
C GLN A 196 -5.66 -18.65 -3.71
N GLU A 197 -4.91 -19.67 -4.07
CA GLU A 197 -4.55 -20.76 -3.17
C GLU A 197 -3.64 -20.29 -2.04
N LEU A 198 -2.64 -19.45 -2.34
CA LEU A 198 -1.77 -18.83 -1.34
C LEU A 198 -2.61 -18.08 -0.30
N LEU A 199 -3.54 -17.24 -0.73
CA LEU A 199 -4.39 -16.49 0.18
C LEU A 199 -5.29 -17.38 1.02
N LYS A 200 -5.87 -18.43 0.44
CA LYS A 200 -6.64 -19.44 1.20
C LYS A 200 -5.77 -20.16 2.23
N LEU A 201 -4.56 -20.54 1.87
CA LEU A 201 -3.63 -21.22 2.79
C LEU A 201 -3.18 -20.26 3.91
N ALA A 202 -2.84 -19.03 3.59
CA ALA A 202 -2.34 -18.06 4.54
C ALA A 202 -3.43 -17.48 5.45
N THR A 203 -4.64 -17.24 4.92
CA THR A 203 -5.68 -16.47 5.62
C THR A 203 -6.98 -17.24 5.85
N GLY A 204 -7.12 -18.45 5.26
CA GLY A 204 -8.35 -19.24 5.30
C GLY A 204 -9.46 -18.75 4.35
N LYS A 205 -9.23 -17.68 3.58
CA LYS A 205 -10.25 -17.03 2.74
C LYS A 205 -9.69 -16.63 1.37
N PRO A 206 -10.52 -16.59 0.31
CA PRO A 206 -10.15 -15.95 -0.94
C PRO A 206 -9.95 -14.44 -0.73
N LEU A 207 -9.36 -13.76 -1.71
CA LEU A 207 -9.25 -12.29 -1.69
C LEU A 207 -10.64 -11.64 -1.63
N THR A 208 -10.81 -10.73 -0.68
CA THR A 208 -12.01 -9.88 -0.54
C THR A 208 -11.61 -8.45 -0.18
N ALA A 209 -12.45 -7.48 -0.55
CA ALA A 209 -12.27 -6.10 -0.12
C ALA A 209 -12.57 -5.89 1.39
N THR A 210 -13.21 -6.84 2.05
CA THR A 210 -13.73 -6.68 3.42
C THR A 210 -12.63 -6.38 4.45
N ALA A 211 -11.48 -7.06 4.37
CA ALA A 211 -10.37 -6.82 5.29
C ALA A 211 -9.76 -5.43 5.08
N SER A 212 -9.62 -5.02 3.82
CA SER A 212 -9.12 -3.70 3.45
C SER A 212 -10.05 -2.58 3.93
N LEU A 213 -11.36 -2.73 3.75
CA LEU A 213 -12.34 -1.76 4.23
C LEU A 213 -12.32 -1.65 5.76
N ARG A 214 -12.33 -2.77 6.49
CA ARG A 214 -12.22 -2.76 7.97
C ARG A 214 -10.94 -2.11 8.46
N TYR A 215 -9.82 -2.39 7.79
CA TYR A 215 -8.55 -1.76 8.13
C TYR A 215 -8.63 -0.23 7.99
N LEU A 216 -9.16 0.26 6.86
CA LEU A 216 -9.29 1.69 6.60
C LEU A 216 -10.32 2.36 7.53
N GLU A 217 -11.46 1.72 7.76
CA GLU A 217 -12.48 2.20 8.71
C GLU A 217 -11.91 2.33 10.12
N GLY A 218 -11.26 1.28 10.62
CA GLY A 218 -10.64 1.29 11.95
C GLY A 218 -9.56 2.36 12.09
N LYS A 219 -8.74 2.56 11.05
CA LYS A 219 -7.66 3.53 11.09
C LYS A 219 -8.13 4.98 10.93
N TYR A 220 -9.11 5.24 10.06
CA TYR A 220 -9.48 6.60 9.65
C TYR A 220 -10.83 7.09 10.17
N LEU A 221 -11.75 6.21 10.56
CA LEU A 221 -13.07 6.60 11.05
C LEU A 221 -13.25 6.36 12.55
N GLU A 222 -12.69 5.28 13.08
CA GLU A 222 -12.83 4.93 14.50
C GLU A 222 -11.72 5.54 15.37
N ASP A 223 -10.57 5.86 14.76
CA ASP A 223 -9.43 6.41 15.46
C ASP A 223 -9.62 7.91 15.79
N PRO A 224 -9.63 8.31 17.09
CA PRO A 224 -9.85 9.70 17.50
C PRO A 224 -8.80 10.69 16.95
N ALA A 225 -7.55 10.28 16.74
CA ALA A 225 -6.50 11.15 16.23
C ALA A 225 -6.68 11.49 14.75
N SER A 226 -7.33 10.63 13.96
CA SER A 226 -7.62 10.91 12.56
C SER A 226 -8.68 12.01 12.39
N ARG A 227 -9.55 12.20 13.38
CA ARG A 227 -10.62 13.22 13.35
C ARG A 227 -10.08 14.65 13.59
N SER A 228 -9.01 14.81 14.35
CA SER A 228 -8.43 16.15 14.63
C SER A 228 -7.59 16.71 13.48
N ALA A 229 -7.13 15.87 12.56
CA ALA A 229 -6.34 16.30 11.39
C ALA A 229 -7.18 16.74 10.18
N ALA A 230 -8.50 16.56 10.23
CA ALA A 230 -9.44 16.91 9.15
C ALA A 230 -10.14 18.27 9.37
N ALA A 231 -9.93 18.94 10.49
CA ALA A 231 -10.38 20.27 10.83
C ALA A 231 -9.25 21.29 10.61
#